data_2bdc5e7955c161260366fc42d07a9087
#
_entry.id   2bdc5e7955c161260366fc42d07a9087
#
_cell.length_a   1.000
_cell.length_b   1.000
_cell.length_c   1.000
_cell.angle_alpha   90.00
_cell.angle_beta   90.00
_cell.angle_gamma   90.00
#
_symmetry.space_group_name_H-M   'P 1'
#
loop_
_entity.id
_entity.type
_entity.pdbx_description
1 polymer ?
#
loop_
_entity_poly.entity_id
_entity_poly.type
_entity_poly.pdbx_seq_one_letter_code
_entity_poly.pdbx_strand_id
1 'polypeptide(L)'
;MIQLDLGVAEVDDLPAEKALVIYDGYAQKAFDLMMDKNHDYDEAWRSMRISSYTDLILMKIYRTKQIEDNDGKTLISEGVDANYFDMINYAIFGLIKLHYES
;
A
#
# COMPACT_ATOMS: atom_id res chain seq x y z
N MET A 1 9.76 0.20 -17.10
CA MET A 1 9.15 0.26 -17.38
C MET A 1 8.75 0.12 -18.24
N ILE A 2 8.46 -0.19 -18.44
CA ILE A 2 7.97 -0.20 -19.14
C ILE A 2 7.15 0.15 -19.40
N GLN A 3 6.91 0.41 -19.14
CA GLN A 3 6.16 0.84 -19.25
C GLN A 3 5.41 0.91 -19.61
N LEU A 4 5.46 0.58 -19.50
CA LEU A 4 4.69 0.73 -19.63
C LEU A 4 3.92 1.36 -19.76
N ASP A 5 4.22 1.12 -19.93
CA ASP A 5 3.37 2.15 -20.17
C ASP A 5 2.19 1.72 -20.83
N LEU A 6 1.61 0.96 -20.15
CA LEU A 6 0.26 0.81 -20.41
C LEU A 6 -0.27 2.15 -20.34
N GLY A 7 -0.42 2.86 -21.33
CA GLY A 7 -0.92 4.19 -21.28
C GLY A 7 -2.23 4.28 -20.56
N VAL A 8 -2.59 5.46 -20.22
CA VAL A 8 -3.87 5.75 -19.62
C VAL A 8 -5.00 5.14 -20.44
N ALA A 9 -4.87 5.13 -21.76
CA ALA A 9 -5.90 4.57 -22.64
C ALA A 9 -6.13 3.08 -22.40
N GLU A 10 -5.08 2.33 -22.07
CA GLU A 10 -5.25 0.90 -21.82
C GLU A 10 -5.95 0.63 -20.50
N VAL A 11 -5.70 1.45 -19.50
CA VAL A 11 -6.41 1.34 -18.23
C VAL A 11 -7.88 1.68 -18.42
N ASP A 12 -8.18 2.71 -19.21
CA ASP A 12 -9.56 3.13 -19.46
C ASP A 12 -10.36 2.04 -20.17
N ASP A 13 -9.68 1.23 -20.99
CA ASP A 13 -10.32 0.16 -21.73
C ASP A 13 -10.33 -1.18 -20.99
N LEU A 14 -9.83 -1.22 -19.77
CA LEU A 14 -9.72 -2.47 -19.01
C LEU A 14 -11.09 -2.99 -18.62
N PRO A 15 -11.46 -4.22 -19.02
CA PRO A 15 -12.74 -4.81 -18.59
C PRO A 15 -12.79 -4.96 -17.07
N ALA A 16 -14.00 -4.83 -16.53
CA ALA A 16 -14.19 -4.89 -15.09
C ALA A 16 -13.70 -6.19 -14.47
N GLU A 17 -13.97 -7.33 -15.13
CA GLU A 17 -13.54 -8.60 -14.58
C GLU A 17 -12.03 -8.74 -14.55
N LYS A 18 -11.32 -8.16 -15.52
CA LYS A 18 -9.86 -8.16 -15.49
C LYS A 18 -9.32 -7.23 -14.40
N ALA A 19 -9.97 -6.10 -14.22
CA ALA A 19 -9.60 -5.18 -13.15
C ALA A 19 -9.73 -5.84 -11.78
N LEU A 20 -10.79 -6.62 -11.58
CA LEU A 20 -11.01 -7.33 -10.32
C LEU A 20 -9.93 -8.38 -10.06
N VAL A 21 -9.51 -9.10 -11.10
CA VAL A 21 -8.44 -10.08 -10.96
C VAL A 21 -7.14 -9.41 -10.54
N ILE A 22 -6.83 -8.29 -11.17
CA ILE A 22 -5.61 -7.55 -10.84
C ILE A 22 -5.69 -6.99 -9.41
N TYR A 23 -6.84 -6.45 -9.06
CA TYR A 23 -7.08 -5.93 -7.71
C TYR A 23 -6.85 -7.02 -6.67
N ASP A 24 -7.46 -8.19 -6.88
CA ASP A 24 -7.32 -9.30 -5.94
C ASP A 24 -5.85 -9.73 -5.84
N GLY A 25 -5.12 -9.72 -6.94
CA GLY A 25 -3.71 -10.08 -6.93
C GLY A 25 -2.89 -9.15 -6.07
N TYR A 26 -3.13 -7.85 -6.17
CA TYR A 26 -2.41 -6.88 -5.35
C TYR A 26 -2.85 -6.92 -3.89
N ALA A 27 -4.14 -7.14 -3.65
CA ALA A 27 -4.63 -7.30 -2.28
C ALA A 27 -3.97 -8.51 -1.61
N GLN A 28 -3.83 -9.61 -2.33
CA GLN A 28 -3.16 -10.80 -1.81
C GLN A 28 -1.69 -10.52 -1.55
N LYS A 29 -1.03 -9.79 -2.44
CA LYS A 29 0.37 -9.44 -2.26
C LYS A 29 0.56 -8.55 -1.03
N ALA A 30 -0.34 -7.60 -0.82
CA ALA A 30 -0.30 -6.77 0.38
C ALA A 30 -0.44 -7.61 1.64
N PHE A 31 -1.37 -8.57 1.61
CA PHE A 31 -1.59 -9.48 2.72
C PHE A 31 -0.34 -10.31 3.01
N ASP A 32 0.29 -10.84 1.98
CA ASP A 32 1.50 -11.66 2.13
C ASP A 32 2.63 -10.84 2.76
N LEU A 33 2.79 -9.59 2.32
CA LEU A 33 3.80 -8.70 2.89
C LEU A 33 3.50 -8.40 4.35
N MET A 34 2.23 -8.20 4.68
CA MET A 34 1.83 -7.95 6.05
C MET A 34 2.13 -9.15 6.94
N MET A 35 1.87 -10.36 6.47
CA MET A 35 2.14 -11.57 7.25
C MET A 35 3.62 -11.69 7.56
N ASP A 36 4.48 -11.42 6.58
CA ASP A 36 5.92 -11.44 6.80
C ASP A 36 6.34 -10.42 7.84
N LYS A 37 5.87 -9.19 7.71
CA LYS A 37 6.21 -8.11 8.65
C LYS A 37 5.65 -8.37 10.03
N ASN A 38 4.44 -8.91 10.11
CA ASN A 38 3.80 -9.20 11.38
C ASN A 38 4.61 -10.21 12.18
N HIS A 39 5.16 -11.20 11.49
CA HIS A 39 6.02 -12.18 12.12
C HIS A 39 7.25 -11.52 12.75
N ASP A 40 7.83 -10.54 12.03
CA ASP A 40 9.04 -9.85 12.49
C ASP A 40 8.77 -8.91 13.66
N TYR A 41 7.58 -8.31 13.72
CA TYR A 41 7.29 -7.26 14.70
C TYR A 41 6.39 -7.75 15.84
N ASP A 42 6.23 -9.07 15.99
CA ASP A 42 5.46 -9.66 17.10
C ASP A 42 4.05 -9.09 17.22
N GLU A 43 3.45 -8.78 16.07
CA GLU A 43 2.08 -8.25 16.02
C GLU A 43 1.92 -6.92 16.77
N ALA A 44 2.96 -6.11 16.79
CA ALA A 44 2.94 -4.81 17.45
C ALA A 44 1.76 -3.93 17.04
N TRP A 45 1.23 -4.15 15.82
CA TRP A 45 0.11 -3.37 15.31
C TRP A 45 -1.12 -3.45 16.21
N ARG A 46 -1.26 -4.54 16.99
CA ARG A 46 -2.45 -4.74 17.81
C ARG A 46 -2.57 -3.72 18.94
N SER A 47 -1.44 -3.19 19.41
CA SER A 47 -1.45 -2.25 20.51
C SER A 47 -1.43 -0.79 20.08
N MET A 48 -1.34 -0.53 18.77
CA MET A 48 -1.27 0.84 18.29
C MET A 48 -2.65 1.48 18.25
N ARG A 49 -2.68 2.79 18.49
CA ARG A 49 -3.94 3.54 18.39
C ARG A 49 -4.29 3.80 16.94
N ILE A 50 -5.58 3.98 16.67
CA ILE A 50 -6.06 4.26 15.32
C ILE A 50 -5.37 5.50 14.73
N SER A 51 -5.22 6.55 15.54
CA SER A 51 -4.56 7.78 15.07
C SER A 51 -3.13 7.53 14.63
N SER A 52 -2.46 6.53 15.20
CA SER A 52 -1.10 6.18 14.79
C SER A 52 -1.06 5.65 13.36
N TYR A 53 -2.06 4.87 12.97
CA TYR A 53 -2.14 4.38 11.59
C TYR A 53 -2.40 5.51 10.62
N THR A 54 -3.24 6.47 11.00
CA THR A 54 -3.49 7.66 10.18
C THR A 54 -2.18 8.42 9.95
N ASP A 55 -1.40 8.60 11.00
CA ASP A 55 -0.12 9.29 10.91
C ASP A 55 0.86 8.55 10.01
N LEU A 56 0.90 7.22 10.13
CA LEU A 56 1.79 6.40 9.30
C LEU A 56 1.41 6.49 7.82
N ILE A 57 0.10 6.47 7.54
CA ILE A 57 -0.37 6.62 6.16
C ILE A 57 0.05 7.98 5.61
N LEU A 58 -0.12 9.02 6.39
CA LEU A 58 0.26 10.38 5.98
C LEU A 58 1.75 10.46 5.68
N MET A 59 2.58 9.85 6.52
CA MET A 59 4.02 9.81 6.29
C MET A 59 4.36 9.11 4.98
N LYS A 60 3.66 8.01 4.67
CA LYS A 60 3.88 7.29 3.42
C LYS A 60 3.44 8.10 2.21
N ILE A 61 2.38 8.89 2.36
CA ILE A 61 1.94 9.79 1.31
C ILE A 61 3.03 10.81 1.00
N TYR A 62 3.59 11.45 2.02
CA TYR A 62 4.65 12.44 1.83
C TYR A 62 5.88 11.81 1.18
N ARG A 63 6.25 10.62 1.63
CA ARG A 63 7.41 9.94 1.06
C ARG A 63 7.18 9.60 -0.41
N THR A 64 5.99 9.12 -0.74
CA THR A 64 5.64 8.83 -2.12
C THR A 64 5.73 10.08 -2.98
N LYS A 65 5.22 11.20 -2.49
CA LYS A 65 5.30 12.46 -3.22
C LYS A 65 6.76 12.90 -3.44
N GLN A 66 7.61 12.70 -2.45
CA GLN A 66 9.02 13.03 -2.60
C GLN A 66 9.67 12.19 -3.69
N ILE A 67 9.36 10.91 -3.74
CA ILE A 67 9.88 10.03 -4.77
C ILE A 67 9.39 10.47 -6.16
N GLU A 68 8.11 10.80 -6.25
CA GLU A 68 7.51 11.28 -7.49
C GLU A 68 8.10 12.60 -7.95
N ASP A 69 8.33 13.52 -7.00
CA ASP A 69 8.91 14.83 -7.31
C ASP A 69 10.34 14.71 -7.82
N ASN A 70 11.03 13.65 -7.43
CA ASN A 70 12.37 13.36 -7.91
C ASN A 70 12.37 12.43 -9.13
N ASP A 71 11.24 12.31 -9.81
CA ASP A 71 11.05 11.44 -10.97
C ASP A 71 11.42 9.99 -10.68
N GLY A 72 11.14 9.55 -9.46
CA GLY A 72 11.49 8.20 -9.05
C GLY A 72 12.97 7.97 -8.81
N LYS A 73 13.78 9.03 -8.86
CA LYS A 73 15.23 8.92 -8.68
C LYS A 73 15.55 8.93 -7.20
N THR A 74 15.62 7.77 -6.61
CA THR A 74 16.04 7.65 -5.23
C THR A 74 17.14 6.60 -5.19
N LEU A 75 18.13 6.85 -4.36
CA LEU A 75 19.21 5.90 -4.17
C LEU A 75 18.79 4.74 -3.29
N ILE A 76 17.68 4.88 -2.59
CA ILE A 76 17.13 3.85 -1.76
C ILE A 76 16.16 3.04 -2.62
N SER A 77 16.24 1.74 -2.57
CA SER A 77 15.42 0.89 -3.43
C SER A 77 13.97 0.77 -2.98
N GLU A 78 13.52 1.62 -2.06
CA GLU A 78 12.11 1.67 -1.70
C GLU A 78 11.33 2.29 -2.85
N GLY A 79 10.56 1.49 -3.54
CA GLY A 79 9.76 1.98 -4.64
C GLY A 79 8.45 2.61 -4.18
N VAL A 80 7.80 3.28 -5.12
CA VAL A 80 6.48 3.85 -4.87
C VAL A 80 5.49 2.74 -4.50
N ASP A 81 5.60 1.58 -5.14
CA ASP A 81 4.72 0.45 -4.86
C ASP A 81 4.83 -0.03 -3.41
N ALA A 82 6.04 -0.08 -2.86
CA ALA A 82 6.23 -0.50 -1.47
C ALA A 82 5.47 0.42 -0.51
N ASN A 83 5.49 1.72 -0.78
CA ASN A 83 4.76 2.68 0.04
C ASN A 83 3.25 2.50 -0.09
N TYR A 84 2.76 2.20 -1.29
CA TYR A 84 1.33 1.91 -1.48
C TYR A 84 0.91 0.65 -0.74
N PHE A 85 1.72 -0.41 -0.75
CA PHE A 85 1.40 -1.62 0.01
C PHE A 85 1.34 -1.34 1.51
N ASP A 86 2.26 -0.55 2.02
CA ASP A 86 2.23 -0.18 3.44
C ASP A 86 0.96 0.59 3.77
N MET A 87 0.54 1.53 2.91
CA MET A 87 -0.68 2.28 3.13
C MET A 87 -1.91 1.38 3.16
N ILE A 88 -1.97 0.40 2.26
CA ILE A 88 -3.07 -0.56 2.24
C ILE A 88 -3.14 -1.30 3.58
N ASN A 89 -2.02 -1.79 4.04
CA ASN A 89 -1.98 -2.58 5.27
C ASN A 89 -2.30 -1.74 6.49
N TYR A 90 -1.78 -0.52 6.58
CA TYR A 90 -2.12 0.37 7.68
C TYR A 90 -3.61 0.71 7.69
N ALA A 91 -4.19 0.92 6.50
CA ALA A 91 -5.63 1.21 6.39
C ALA A 91 -6.46 0.02 6.88
N ILE A 92 -6.05 -1.19 6.52
CA ILE A 92 -6.75 -2.40 6.97
C ILE A 92 -6.62 -2.56 8.48
N PHE A 93 -5.45 -2.33 9.04
CA PHE A 93 -5.26 -2.38 10.49
C PHE A 93 -6.18 -1.38 11.19
N GLY A 94 -6.29 -0.17 10.63
CA GLY A 94 -7.20 0.83 11.17
C GLY A 94 -8.65 0.36 11.14
N LEU A 95 -9.06 -0.28 10.04
CA LEU A 95 -10.41 -0.82 9.92
C LEU A 95 -10.67 -1.93 10.92
N ILE A 96 -9.70 -2.81 11.14
CA ILE A 96 -9.83 -3.87 12.13
C ILE A 96 -10.00 -3.28 13.52
N LYS A 97 -9.21 -2.29 13.87
CA LYS A 97 -9.31 -1.63 15.17
C LYS A 97 -10.68 -0.98 15.35
N LEU A 98 -11.15 -0.28 14.31
CA LEU A 98 -12.48 0.35 14.37
C LEU A 98 -13.57 -0.68 14.56
N HIS A 99 -13.44 -1.83 13.92
CA HIS A 99 -14.43 -2.90 14.03
C HIS A 99 -14.60 -3.36 15.47
N TYR A 100 -13.50 -3.51 16.19
CA TYR A 100 -13.53 -4.02 17.57
C TYR A 100 -13.71 -2.94 18.63
N GLU A 101 -13.48 -1.68 18.28
CA GLU A 101 -13.58 -0.58 19.24
C GLU A 101 -14.89 0.19 19.14
N SER A 102 -15.69 -0.09 18.11
CA SER A 102 -16.96 0.64 17.93
C SER A 102 -18.16 -0.08 18.60
#